data_1aaa7e63d317eb26469e2869878b1ab7
#
_entry.id   1aaa7e63d317eb26469e2869878b1ab7
#
_cell.length_a   1.000
_cell.length_b   1.000
_cell.length_c   1.000
_cell.angle_alpha   90.00
_cell.angle_beta   90.00
_cell.angle_gamma   90.00
#
_symmetry.space_group_name_H-M   'P 1'
#
loop_
_entity.id
_entity.type
_entity.pdbx_description
1 polymer ?
#
loop_
_entity_poly.entity_id
_entity_poly.type
_entity_poly.pdbx_seq_one_letter_code
_entity_poly.pdbx_strand_id
1 'polypeptide(L)'
;VFNFNLKPLFRNQENINFVKDAMFAATNEAGGTSYGSRHREKEYMFAGKTGSSQIKRFTPAQREAEVKQTDISYKERDHAWFVAFAPVKDPKYAISVLVEHGGSGSSAAAPVAKKIIKKIIERHKIRDATKNKKFGENI
;
A
#
# COMPACT_ATOMS: atom_id res chain seq x y z
N VAL A 1 14.75 -6.29 -22.45
CA VAL A 1 13.87 -7.05 -21.53
C VAL A 1 14.78 -7.95 -20.70
N PHE A 2 15.01 -7.60 -19.44
CA PHE A 2 15.79 -8.45 -18.53
C PHE A 2 14.89 -9.63 -18.12
N ASN A 3 15.19 -10.80 -18.65
CA ASN A 3 14.53 -12.04 -18.28
C ASN A 3 15.25 -12.60 -17.04
N PHE A 4 14.82 -12.19 -15.86
CA PHE A 4 15.30 -12.78 -14.63
C PHE A 4 14.59 -14.12 -14.42
N ASN A 5 15.23 -15.21 -14.77
CA ASN A 5 14.85 -16.55 -14.33
C ASN A 5 15.14 -16.69 -12.83
N LEU A 6 14.47 -15.89 -12.03
CA LEU A 6 14.55 -15.97 -10.58
C LEU A 6 13.78 -17.22 -10.13
N LYS A 7 14.48 -18.10 -9.41
CA LYS A 7 13.83 -19.20 -8.70
C LYS A 7 12.75 -18.60 -7.80
N PRO A 8 11.58 -19.25 -7.66
CA PRO A 8 10.55 -18.78 -6.74
C PRO A 8 11.15 -18.57 -5.35
N LEU A 9 11.03 -17.37 -4.80
CA LEU A 9 11.49 -17.02 -3.46
C LEU A 9 10.70 -17.74 -2.36
N PHE A 10 9.59 -18.38 -2.74
CA PHE A 10 8.62 -18.94 -1.81
C PHE A 10 8.46 -20.43 -2.04
N ARG A 11 8.38 -21.19 -0.95
CA ARG A 11 8.22 -22.67 -0.99
C ARG A 11 6.82 -23.10 -1.42
N ASN A 12 5.79 -22.29 -1.14
CA ASN A 12 4.41 -22.62 -1.43
C ASN A 12 3.67 -21.41 -2.02
N GLN A 13 3.14 -21.56 -3.23
CA GLN A 13 2.38 -20.54 -3.92
C GLN A 13 1.04 -20.24 -3.24
N GLU A 14 0.43 -21.22 -2.58
CA GLU A 14 -0.83 -21.03 -1.86
C GLU A 14 -0.70 -20.04 -0.72
N ASN A 15 0.42 -20.08 0.01
CA ASN A 15 0.69 -19.10 1.07
C ASN A 15 0.78 -17.68 0.53
N ILE A 16 1.34 -17.50 -0.67
CA ILE A 16 1.40 -16.19 -1.33
C ILE A 16 0.00 -15.72 -1.70
N ASN A 17 -0.83 -16.60 -2.27
CA ASN A 17 -2.20 -16.27 -2.61
C ASN A 17 -3.00 -15.89 -1.36
N PHE A 18 -2.87 -16.65 -0.28
CA PHE A 18 -3.50 -16.33 1.00
C PHE A 18 -3.11 -14.94 1.53
N VAL A 19 -1.82 -14.61 1.49
CA VAL A 19 -1.35 -13.28 1.92
C VAL A 19 -1.89 -12.17 1.01
N LYS A 20 -1.92 -12.39 -0.31
CA LYS A 20 -2.50 -11.43 -1.26
C LYS A 20 -3.99 -11.19 -1.00
N ASP A 21 -4.74 -12.26 -0.72
CA ASP A 21 -6.16 -12.17 -0.41
C ASP A 21 -6.39 -11.46 0.93
N ALA A 22 -5.59 -11.75 1.95
CA ALA A 22 -5.62 -11.03 3.22
C ALA A 22 -5.29 -9.53 3.07
N MET A 23 -4.33 -9.17 2.22
CA MET A 23 -4.02 -7.77 1.91
C MET A 23 -5.15 -7.11 1.12
N PHE A 24 -5.82 -7.85 0.23
CA PHE A 24 -6.99 -7.37 -0.47
C PHE A 24 -8.13 -7.07 0.49
N ALA A 25 -8.46 -8.00 1.38
CA ALA A 25 -9.50 -7.84 2.39
C ALA A 25 -9.23 -6.64 3.30
N ALA A 26 -7.98 -6.48 3.78
CA ALA A 26 -7.58 -5.36 4.62
C ALA A 26 -7.80 -3.98 3.98
N THR A 27 -7.83 -3.90 2.63
CA THR A 27 -8.00 -2.63 1.91
C THR A 27 -9.38 -2.47 1.29
N ASN A 28 -10.03 -3.56 0.82
CA ASN A 28 -11.20 -3.46 -0.04
C ASN A 28 -12.49 -4.00 0.59
N GLU A 29 -12.40 -4.74 1.70
CA GLU A 29 -13.57 -5.27 2.39
C GLU A 29 -13.97 -4.42 3.60
N ALA A 30 -15.26 -4.42 3.91
CA ALA A 30 -15.78 -3.70 5.07
C ALA A 30 -15.12 -4.21 6.36
N GLY A 31 -14.68 -3.30 7.23
CA GLY A 31 -13.92 -3.61 8.43
C GLY A 31 -12.40 -3.71 8.22
N GLY A 32 -11.92 -3.71 6.99
CA GLY A 32 -10.49 -3.66 6.69
C GLY A 32 -9.82 -2.38 7.19
N THR A 33 -8.62 -2.49 7.75
CA THR A 33 -7.90 -1.38 8.40
C THR A 33 -7.61 -0.20 7.48
N SER A 34 -7.55 -0.41 6.17
CA SER A 34 -7.33 0.63 5.16
C SER A 34 -8.50 0.80 4.19
N TYR A 35 -9.69 0.30 4.53
CA TYR A 35 -10.89 0.37 3.71
C TYR A 35 -11.23 1.79 3.23
N GLY A 36 -11.04 2.80 4.06
CA GLY A 36 -11.24 4.20 3.71
C GLY A 36 -10.34 4.71 2.59
N SER A 37 -9.20 4.06 2.38
CA SER A 37 -8.23 4.44 1.35
C SER A 37 -8.39 3.69 0.02
N ARG A 38 -9.33 2.75 -0.09
CA ARG A 38 -9.53 1.95 -1.32
C ARG A 38 -9.86 2.81 -2.54
N HIS A 39 -9.55 2.31 -3.72
CA HIS A 39 -10.12 2.77 -4.99
C HIS A 39 -11.34 1.92 -5.35
N ARG A 40 -12.42 2.56 -5.83
CA ARG A 40 -13.63 1.86 -6.30
C ARG A 40 -13.48 1.42 -7.76
N GLU A 41 -12.71 2.16 -8.54
CA GLU A 41 -12.42 1.83 -9.93
C GLU A 41 -11.46 0.66 -10.00
N LYS A 42 -11.88 -0.42 -10.68
CA LYS A 42 -11.14 -1.70 -10.76
C LYS A 42 -9.69 -1.54 -11.22
N GLU A 43 -9.45 -0.59 -12.12
CA GLU A 43 -8.12 -0.34 -12.69
C GLU A 43 -7.11 0.25 -11.70
N TYR A 44 -7.60 0.95 -10.65
CA TYR A 44 -6.78 1.55 -9.60
C TYR A 44 -6.79 0.74 -8.30
N MET A 45 -7.54 -0.38 -8.27
CA MET A 45 -7.60 -1.20 -7.06
C MET A 45 -6.22 -1.71 -6.68
N PHE A 46 -5.91 -1.58 -5.42
CA PHE A 46 -4.69 -2.09 -4.81
C PHE A 46 -5.02 -2.91 -3.57
N ALA A 47 -4.10 -3.78 -3.20
CA ALA A 47 -4.15 -4.54 -1.97
C ALA A 47 -2.97 -4.14 -1.10
N GLY A 48 -3.20 -3.93 0.18
CA GLY A 48 -2.16 -3.42 1.07
C GLY A 48 -2.39 -3.73 2.54
N LYS A 49 -1.38 -3.40 3.34
CA LYS A 49 -1.39 -3.60 4.79
C LYS A 49 -0.79 -2.40 5.50
N THR A 50 -1.49 -1.94 6.51
CA THR A 50 -1.02 -0.91 7.43
C THR A 50 0.00 -1.47 8.41
N GLY A 51 0.91 -0.63 8.87
CA GLY A 51 1.84 -0.90 9.95
C GLY A 51 2.06 0.35 10.79
N SER A 52 2.55 0.15 12.01
CA SER A 52 3.01 1.23 12.89
C SER A 52 4.30 0.80 13.56
N SER A 53 5.30 1.69 13.58
CA SER A 53 6.53 1.48 14.32
C SER A 53 6.51 2.34 15.57
N GLN A 54 6.44 1.68 16.73
CA GLN A 54 6.37 2.36 18.00
C GLN A 54 7.69 3.08 18.31
N ILE A 55 7.61 4.38 18.62
CA ILE A 55 8.76 5.19 19.04
C ILE A 55 8.82 5.27 20.54
N LYS A 56 7.70 5.60 21.18
CA LYS A 56 7.62 5.75 22.63
C LYS A 56 7.08 4.48 23.28
N ARG A 57 7.79 3.99 24.29
CA ARG A 57 7.30 2.90 25.13
C ARG A 57 6.26 3.45 26.11
N PHE A 58 5.00 3.05 25.95
CA PHE A 58 3.95 3.36 26.91
C PHE A 58 4.07 2.51 28.17
N THR A 59 3.84 3.14 29.33
CA THR A 59 3.69 2.43 30.59
C THR A 59 2.39 1.61 30.59
N PRO A 60 2.24 0.59 31.45
CA PRO A 60 0.99 -0.15 31.57
C PRO A 60 -0.23 0.75 31.79
N ALA A 61 -0.13 1.74 32.67
CA ALA A 61 -1.20 2.71 32.95
C ALA A 61 -1.58 3.55 31.69
N GLN A 62 -0.61 3.96 30.87
CA GLN A 62 -0.87 4.68 29.63
C GLN A 62 -1.54 3.81 28.57
N ARG A 63 -1.26 2.49 28.55
CA ARG A 63 -1.95 1.55 27.66
C ARG A 63 -3.40 1.32 28.11
N GLU A 64 -3.61 1.17 29.42
CA GLU A 64 -4.94 1.04 30.00
C GLU A 64 -5.81 2.29 29.76
N ALA A 65 -5.20 3.47 29.77
CA ALA A 65 -5.86 4.74 29.46
C ALA A 65 -6.10 4.97 27.96
N GLU A 66 -5.73 4.02 27.08
CA GLU A 66 -5.88 4.10 25.62
C GLU A 66 -5.42 5.45 25.02
N VAL A 67 -4.25 5.94 25.44
CA VAL A 67 -3.69 7.22 25.01
C VAL A 67 -3.61 7.27 23.48
N LYS A 68 -4.31 8.22 22.86
CA LYS A 68 -4.34 8.37 21.41
C LYS A 68 -3.04 9.01 20.89
N GLN A 69 -2.65 8.65 19.68
CA GLN A 69 -1.47 9.25 19.02
C GLN A 69 -1.57 10.77 18.86
N THR A 70 -2.80 11.31 18.82
CA THR A 70 -3.05 12.76 18.78
C THR A 70 -2.74 13.48 20.08
N ASP A 71 -2.75 12.76 21.21
CA ASP A 71 -2.65 13.32 22.56
C ASP A 71 -1.21 13.37 23.05
N ILE A 72 -0.28 12.87 22.24
CA ILE A 72 1.15 12.89 22.51
C ILE A 72 1.90 13.84 21.58
N SER A 73 3.07 14.29 22.04
CA SER A 73 3.96 15.15 21.26
C SER A 73 4.24 14.55 19.87
N TYR A 74 4.29 15.39 18.83
CA TYR A 74 4.53 14.96 17.47
C TYR A 74 5.75 14.02 17.35
N LYS A 75 6.87 14.39 17.99
CA LYS A 75 8.12 13.60 17.94
C LYS A 75 8.04 12.25 18.64
N GLU A 76 7.03 12.02 19.44
CA GLU A 76 6.84 10.77 20.17
C GLU A 76 5.79 9.86 19.53
N ARG A 77 5.09 10.36 18.48
CA ARG A 77 4.11 9.56 17.73
C ARG A 77 4.79 8.45 16.95
N ASP A 78 4.10 7.36 16.83
CA ASP A 78 4.56 6.22 16.02
C ASP A 78 4.77 6.60 14.55
N HIS A 79 5.70 5.94 13.88
CA HIS A 79 5.81 6.03 12.44
C HIS A 79 4.71 5.23 11.78
N ALA A 80 4.03 5.85 10.83
CA ALA A 80 2.96 5.21 10.07
C ALA A 80 3.52 4.53 8.81
N TRP A 81 3.21 3.25 8.63
CA TRP A 81 3.61 2.46 7.47
C TRP A 81 2.42 1.98 6.67
N PHE A 82 2.62 1.87 5.37
CA PHE A 82 1.72 1.18 4.47
C PHE A 82 2.50 0.51 3.35
N VAL A 83 2.25 -0.76 3.12
CA VAL A 83 2.79 -1.49 1.98
C VAL A 83 1.65 -1.97 1.09
N ALA A 84 1.82 -1.91 -0.22
CA ALA A 84 0.78 -2.33 -1.16
C ALA A 84 1.36 -2.83 -2.48
N PHE A 85 0.52 -3.54 -3.23
CA PHE A 85 0.75 -3.84 -4.63
C PHE A 85 -0.46 -3.45 -5.48
N ALA A 86 -0.23 -3.12 -6.74
CA ALA A 86 -1.26 -2.68 -7.68
C ALA A 86 -0.86 -2.97 -9.14
N PRO A 87 -1.85 -3.14 -10.05
CA PRO A 87 -3.25 -3.45 -9.80
C PRO A 87 -3.44 -4.81 -9.11
N VAL A 88 -4.61 -5.06 -8.49
CA VAL A 88 -4.85 -6.31 -7.75
C VAL A 88 -4.79 -7.55 -8.66
N LYS A 89 -5.41 -7.46 -9.87
CA LYS A 89 -5.52 -8.61 -10.78
C LYS A 89 -4.21 -8.96 -11.50
N ASP A 90 -3.42 -7.95 -11.85
CA ASP A 90 -2.15 -8.09 -12.57
C ASP A 90 -1.13 -7.14 -11.93
N PRO A 91 -0.54 -7.51 -10.79
CA PRO A 91 0.35 -6.65 -10.03
C PRO A 91 1.59 -6.26 -10.82
N LYS A 92 1.76 -4.96 -11.04
CA LYS A 92 2.91 -4.37 -11.75
C LYS A 92 3.78 -3.50 -10.85
N TYR A 93 3.22 -3.06 -9.73
CA TYR A 93 3.87 -2.14 -8.81
C TYR A 93 3.76 -2.65 -7.39
N ALA A 94 4.82 -2.53 -6.64
CA ALA A 94 4.84 -2.59 -5.19
C ALA A 94 5.24 -1.22 -4.65
N ILE A 95 4.62 -0.80 -3.55
CA ILE A 95 4.88 0.47 -2.90
C ILE A 95 5.02 0.28 -1.41
N SER A 96 5.95 0.98 -0.81
CA SER A 96 6.06 1.16 0.63
C SER A 96 6.05 2.65 0.93
N VAL A 97 5.20 3.06 1.87
CA VAL A 97 5.08 4.45 2.33
C VAL A 97 5.34 4.50 3.81
N LEU A 98 6.30 5.32 4.19
CA LEU A 98 6.57 5.71 5.57
C LEU A 98 6.18 7.18 5.75
N VAL A 99 5.43 7.46 6.81
CA VAL A 99 5.19 8.81 7.30
C VAL A 99 5.74 8.89 8.71
N GLU A 100 6.86 9.58 8.88
CA GLU A 100 7.49 9.78 10.18
C GLU A 100 6.53 10.50 11.11
N HIS A 101 6.41 9.98 12.33
CA HIS A 101 5.49 10.50 13.36
C HIS A 101 4.03 10.64 12.92
N GLY A 102 3.63 9.86 11.89
CA GLY A 102 2.28 9.91 11.33
C GLY A 102 1.20 9.26 12.20
N GLY A 103 1.58 8.53 13.25
CA GLY A 103 0.71 7.87 14.20
C GLY A 103 0.09 6.58 13.65
N SER A 104 -0.76 6.66 12.63
CA SER A 104 -1.48 5.49 12.11
C SER A 104 -1.27 5.28 10.61
N GLY A 105 -0.96 4.03 10.22
CA GLY A 105 -0.82 3.65 8.82
C GLY A 105 -2.09 3.87 8.00
N SER A 106 -3.27 3.69 8.60
CA SER A 106 -4.56 3.85 7.91
C SER A 106 -4.90 5.31 7.60
N SER A 107 -4.58 6.24 8.50
CA SER A 107 -4.92 7.66 8.36
C SER A 107 -3.82 8.49 7.71
N ALA A 108 -2.55 8.13 7.86
CA ALA A 108 -1.42 8.89 7.34
C ALA A 108 -0.80 8.25 6.07
N ALA A 109 -0.41 6.99 6.10
CA ALA A 109 0.35 6.37 5.02
C ALA A 109 -0.52 5.81 3.87
N ALA A 110 -1.64 5.15 4.18
CA ALA A 110 -2.52 4.57 3.15
C ALA A 110 -3.14 5.61 2.20
N PRO A 111 -3.60 6.81 2.64
CA PRO A 111 -4.08 7.85 1.73
C PRO A 111 -3.00 8.38 0.78
N VAL A 112 -1.75 8.42 1.21
CA VAL A 112 -0.60 8.81 0.37
C VAL A 112 -0.36 7.74 -0.70
N ALA A 113 -0.30 6.45 -0.29
CA ALA A 113 -0.15 5.33 -1.21
C ALA A 113 -1.25 5.32 -2.27
N LYS A 114 -2.52 5.54 -1.88
CA LYS A 114 -3.67 5.66 -2.79
C LYS A 114 -3.42 6.68 -3.90
N LYS A 115 -2.99 7.89 -3.54
CA LYS A 115 -2.71 8.96 -4.51
C LYS A 115 -1.56 8.61 -5.46
N ILE A 116 -0.49 8.04 -4.92
CA ILE A 116 0.70 7.65 -5.69
C ILE A 116 0.35 6.53 -6.68
N ILE A 117 -0.34 5.48 -6.24
CA ILE A 117 -0.76 4.35 -7.08
C ILE A 117 -1.60 4.84 -8.26
N LYS A 118 -2.60 5.69 -8.02
CA LYS A 118 -3.42 6.27 -9.10
C LYS A 118 -2.54 7.00 -10.11
N LYS A 119 -1.67 7.89 -9.65
CA LYS A 119 -0.76 8.65 -10.50
C LYS A 119 0.19 7.79 -11.32
N ILE A 120 0.74 6.74 -10.75
CA ILE A 120 1.63 5.80 -11.46
C ILE A 120 0.87 5.10 -12.59
N ILE A 121 -0.32 4.57 -12.31
CA ILE A 121 -1.14 3.86 -13.29
C ILE A 121 -1.55 4.80 -14.43
N GLU A 122 -2.05 6.01 -14.13
CA GLU A 122 -2.40 7.02 -15.13
C GLU A 122 -1.20 7.38 -16.03
N ARG A 123 -0.03 7.62 -15.42
CA ARG A 123 1.19 7.97 -16.15
C ARG A 123 1.64 6.85 -17.10
N HIS A 124 1.53 5.60 -16.67
CA HIS A 124 1.91 4.46 -17.52
C HIS A 124 0.95 4.27 -18.70
N LYS A 125 -0.35 4.49 -18.50
CA LYS A 125 -1.33 4.48 -19.60
C LYS A 125 -0.99 5.50 -20.69
N ILE A 126 -0.67 6.74 -20.29
CA ILE A 126 -0.27 7.79 -21.22
C ILE A 126 0.99 7.39 -21.99
N ARG A 127 2.00 6.87 -21.30
CA ARG A 127 3.26 6.43 -21.91
C ARG A 127 3.04 5.29 -22.91
N ASP A 128 2.22 4.31 -22.54
CA ASP A 128 1.97 3.15 -23.40
C ASP A 128 1.13 3.55 -24.62
N ALA A 129 0.15 4.46 -24.49
CA ALA A 129 -0.59 5.04 -25.60
C ALA A 129 0.33 5.83 -26.57
N THR A 130 1.30 6.57 -26.03
CA THR A 130 2.27 7.34 -26.85
C THR A 130 3.22 6.42 -27.62
N LYS A 131 3.65 5.29 -27.00
CA LYS A 131 4.48 4.29 -27.70
C LYS A 131 3.73 3.65 -28.86
N ASN A 132 2.48 3.25 -28.64
CA ASN A 132 1.66 2.61 -29.68
C ASN A 132 1.40 3.54 -30.88
N LYS A 133 1.21 4.85 -30.66
CA LYS A 133 1.11 5.83 -31.75
C LYS A 133 2.38 5.91 -32.60
N LYS A 134 3.56 5.95 -31.96
CA LYS A 134 4.85 6.00 -32.69
C LYS A 134 5.15 4.74 -33.52
N PHE A 135 4.63 3.58 -33.11
CA PHE A 135 4.78 2.34 -33.89
C PHE A 135 3.74 2.22 -35.02
N GLY A 136 2.57 2.83 -34.91
CA GLY A 136 1.53 2.83 -35.96
C GLY A 136 1.76 3.85 -37.08
N GLU A 137 2.59 4.87 -36.86
CA GLU A 137 2.94 5.88 -37.89
C GLU A 137 4.12 5.46 -38.79
N ASN A 138 4.73 4.30 -38.52
CA ASN A 138 5.86 3.74 -39.32
C ASN A 138 5.50 2.50 -40.13
N ILE A 139 4.21 2.27 -40.38
CA ILE A 139 3.67 1.24 -41.32
C ILE A 139 2.88 1.95 -42.39
#